data_44f8a8d0206b80a33f770e79b54e990f
#
_entry.id   44f8a8d0206b80a33f770e79b54e990f
#
_cell.length_a   1.000
_cell.length_b   1.000
_cell.length_c   1.000
_cell.angle_alpha   90.00
_cell.angle_beta   90.00
_cell.angle_gamma   90.00
#
_symmetry.space_group_name_H-M   'P 1'
#
loop_
_entity.id
_entity.type
_entity.pdbx_description
1 polymer ?
#
loop_
_entity_poly.entity_id
_entity_poly.type
_entity_poly.pdbx_seq_one_letter_code
_entity_poly.pdbx_strand_id
1 'polypeptide(L)'
;MCRNIKPLFNFAPPATEDEVRASALQFVRKVSGFTKPSKANEQAFDDAVAEVTAAAGRLIQSLVTTAPPKTREEMAAKARERAAERYGPRAQSRSADSRAGAGD
;
A
#
# COMPACT_ATOMS: atom_id res chain seq x y z
N MET A 1 5.16 6.23 -8.11
CA MET A 1 5.01 5.07 -7.21
C MET A 1 3.55 4.85 -6.83
N CYS A 2 3.12 3.63 -6.79
CA CYS A 2 1.74 3.31 -6.46
C CYS A 2 1.51 3.45 -4.96
N ARG A 3 0.56 4.31 -4.58
CA ARG A 3 0.28 4.56 -3.16
C ARG A 3 -0.51 3.43 -2.50
N ASN A 4 -1.11 2.58 -3.32
CA ASN A 4 -1.96 1.51 -2.80
C ASN A 4 -1.18 0.25 -2.44
N ILE A 5 0.08 0.20 -2.81
CA ILE A 5 0.93 -0.94 -2.50
C ILE A 5 1.82 -0.56 -1.33
N LYS A 6 1.67 -1.30 -0.24
CA LYS A 6 2.37 -1.03 1.01
C LYS A 6 3.36 -2.14 1.32
N PRO A 7 4.40 -1.86 2.10
CA PRO A 7 5.27 -2.92 2.58
C PRO A 7 4.47 -3.95 3.37
N LEU A 8 4.78 -5.22 3.18
CA LEU A 8 4.07 -6.30 3.86
C LEU A 8 5.02 -7.19 4.67
N PHE A 9 6.32 -6.99 4.51
CA PHE A 9 7.31 -7.83 5.18
C PHE A 9 7.51 -7.38 6.62
N ASN A 10 7.68 -8.37 7.49
CA ASN A 10 8.07 -8.16 8.90
C ASN A 10 7.03 -7.39 9.71
N PHE A 11 5.79 -7.87 9.61
CA PHE A 11 4.69 -7.33 10.41
C PHE A 11 4.18 -8.37 11.39
N ALA A 12 3.67 -7.89 12.48
CA ALA A 12 2.97 -8.71 13.48
C ALA A 12 1.57 -8.15 13.65
N PRO A 13 0.53 -8.93 13.31
CA PRO A 13 0.60 -10.27 12.74
C PRO A 13 1.10 -10.26 11.29
N PRO A 14 1.58 -11.40 10.79
CA PRO A 14 2.09 -11.46 9.42
C PRO A 14 1.05 -11.09 8.39
N ALA A 15 1.51 -10.65 7.23
CA ALA A 15 0.61 -10.33 6.13
C ALA A 15 -0.14 -11.57 5.70
N THR A 16 -1.42 -11.41 5.42
CA THR A 16 -2.26 -12.50 4.94
C THR A 16 -2.12 -12.64 3.44
N GLU A 17 -2.53 -13.79 2.93
CA GLU A 17 -2.56 -14.02 1.50
C GLU A 17 -3.45 -13.00 0.80
N ASP A 18 -4.55 -12.62 1.43
CA ASP A 18 -5.45 -11.62 0.87
C ASP A 18 -4.77 -10.26 0.73
N GLU A 19 -3.93 -9.90 1.69
CA GLU A 19 -3.17 -8.65 1.61
C GLU A 19 -2.18 -8.68 0.46
N VAL A 20 -1.50 -9.81 0.28
CA VAL A 20 -0.56 -9.96 -0.82
C VAL A 20 -1.29 -9.90 -2.15
N ARG A 21 -2.43 -10.59 -2.25
CA ARG A 21 -3.23 -10.60 -3.47
C ARG A 21 -3.75 -9.20 -3.80
N ALA A 22 -4.17 -8.44 -2.80
CA ALA A 22 -4.64 -7.07 -3.03
C ALA A 22 -3.55 -6.20 -3.62
N SER A 23 -2.32 -6.36 -3.14
CA SER A 23 -1.17 -5.63 -3.70
C SER A 23 -0.88 -6.07 -5.13
N ALA A 24 -0.94 -7.38 -5.39
CA ALA A 24 -0.73 -7.91 -6.72
C ALA A 24 -1.76 -7.38 -7.70
N LEU A 25 -3.01 -7.32 -7.27
CA LEU A 25 -4.09 -6.79 -8.10
C LEU A 25 -3.83 -5.34 -8.48
N GLN A 26 -3.40 -4.52 -7.52
CA GLN A 26 -3.10 -3.12 -7.81
C GLN A 26 -1.95 -2.99 -8.80
N PHE A 27 -0.93 -3.83 -8.63
CA PHE A 27 0.20 -3.82 -9.56
C PHE A 27 -0.27 -4.15 -10.98
N VAL A 28 -1.08 -5.21 -11.13
CA VAL A 28 -1.56 -5.63 -12.44
C VAL A 28 -2.45 -4.56 -13.07
N ARG A 29 -3.30 -3.92 -12.28
CA ARG A 29 -4.12 -2.82 -12.75
C ARG A 29 -3.28 -1.67 -13.27
N LYS A 30 -2.24 -1.32 -12.54
CA LYS A 30 -1.36 -0.21 -12.94
C LYS A 30 -0.60 -0.53 -14.21
N VAL A 31 -0.03 -1.73 -14.27
CA VAL A 31 0.79 -2.13 -15.42
C VAL A 31 -0.05 -2.30 -16.68
N SER A 32 -1.23 -2.89 -16.56
CA SER A 32 -2.09 -3.16 -17.72
C SER A 32 -2.92 -1.95 -18.12
N GLY A 33 -3.15 -1.04 -17.21
CA GLY A 33 -4.04 0.09 -17.46
C GLY A 33 -5.51 -0.24 -17.33
N PHE A 34 -5.85 -1.48 -16.95
CA PHE A 34 -7.23 -1.89 -16.77
C PHE A 34 -7.59 -1.88 -15.30
N THR A 35 -8.67 -1.19 -14.94
CA THR A 35 -9.27 -1.35 -13.62
C THR A 35 -9.98 -2.69 -13.57
N LYS A 36 -10.65 -3.04 -14.68
CA LYS A 36 -11.35 -4.30 -14.83
C LYS A 36 -11.08 -4.79 -16.25
N PRO A 37 -10.61 -6.02 -16.42
CA PRO A 37 -10.25 -6.48 -17.78
C PRO A 37 -11.49 -6.68 -18.64
N SER A 38 -11.32 -6.50 -19.96
CA SER A 38 -12.32 -6.89 -20.90
C SER A 38 -12.42 -8.41 -20.90
N LYS A 39 -13.53 -8.91 -21.43
CA LYS A 39 -13.77 -10.35 -21.43
C LYS A 39 -12.64 -11.11 -22.14
N ALA A 40 -12.15 -10.55 -23.23
CA ALA A 40 -11.06 -11.18 -23.99
C ALA A 40 -9.76 -11.26 -23.20
N ASN A 41 -9.59 -10.40 -22.21
CA ASN A 41 -8.34 -10.31 -21.44
C ASN A 41 -8.46 -10.83 -20.01
N GLU A 42 -9.63 -11.35 -19.66
CA GLU A 42 -9.86 -11.83 -18.28
C GLU A 42 -8.87 -12.87 -17.85
N GLN A 43 -8.63 -13.87 -18.69
CA GLN A 43 -7.76 -14.98 -18.34
C GLN A 43 -6.33 -14.50 -18.12
N ALA A 44 -5.82 -13.70 -19.03
CA ALA A 44 -4.47 -13.18 -18.91
C ALA A 44 -4.33 -12.29 -17.66
N PHE A 45 -5.33 -11.48 -17.38
CA PHE A 45 -5.33 -10.61 -16.21
C PHE A 45 -5.34 -11.43 -14.92
N ASP A 46 -6.23 -12.41 -14.83
CA ASP A 46 -6.33 -13.25 -13.64
C ASP A 46 -5.08 -14.09 -13.42
N ASP A 47 -4.52 -14.62 -14.49
CA ASP A 47 -3.27 -15.38 -14.40
C ASP A 47 -2.15 -14.52 -13.86
N ALA A 48 -2.06 -13.28 -14.34
CA ALA A 48 -1.02 -12.36 -13.86
C ALA A 48 -1.20 -12.07 -12.38
N VAL A 49 -2.43 -11.82 -11.94
CA VAL A 49 -2.68 -11.58 -10.51
C VAL A 49 -2.25 -12.78 -9.68
N ALA A 50 -2.59 -13.98 -10.13
CA ALA A 50 -2.23 -15.19 -9.40
C ALA A 50 -0.71 -15.38 -9.35
N GLU A 51 -0.04 -15.16 -10.45
CA GLU A 51 1.41 -15.34 -10.53
C GLU A 51 2.15 -14.31 -9.68
N VAL A 52 1.74 -13.06 -9.75
CA VAL A 52 2.37 -12.01 -8.93
C VAL A 52 2.11 -12.27 -7.46
N THR A 53 0.90 -12.71 -7.11
CA THR A 53 0.58 -13.06 -5.72
C THR A 53 1.50 -14.16 -5.21
N ALA A 54 1.69 -15.20 -6.00
CA ALA A 54 2.55 -16.32 -5.62
C ALA A 54 4.00 -15.89 -5.46
N ALA A 55 4.51 -15.11 -6.41
CA ALA A 55 5.89 -14.65 -6.36
C ALA A 55 6.13 -13.74 -5.16
N ALA A 56 5.21 -12.81 -4.91
CA ALA A 56 5.32 -11.89 -3.78
C ALA A 56 5.25 -12.65 -2.46
N GLY A 57 4.37 -13.64 -2.37
CA GLY A 57 4.27 -14.47 -1.17
C GLY A 57 5.56 -15.21 -0.88
N ARG A 58 6.15 -15.79 -1.92
CA ARG A 58 7.44 -16.49 -1.77
C ARG A 58 8.53 -15.53 -1.30
N LEU A 59 8.56 -14.34 -1.87
CA LEU A 59 9.54 -13.34 -1.48
C LEU A 59 9.41 -13.01 0.00
N ILE A 60 8.19 -12.70 0.45
CA ILE A 60 7.96 -12.30 1.83
C ILE A 60 8.37 -13.41 2.78
N GLN A 61 8.06 -14.67 2.43
CA GLN A 61 8.40 -15.81 3.27
C GLN A 61 9.90 -16.10 3.29
N SER A 62 10.61 -15.70 2.24
CA SER A 62 12.03 -15.99 2.10
C SER A 62 12.93 -14.93 2.69
N LEU A 63 12.42 -13.74 2.91
CA LEU A 63 13.22 -12.65 3.46
C LEU A 63 13.55 -12.89 4.92
N VAL A 64 14.74 -12.48 5.31
CA VAL A 64 15.24 -12.67 6.67
C VAL A 64 15.65 -11.34 7.23
N THR A 65 15.38 -11.13 8.51
CA THR A 65 15.80 -9.89 9.17
C THR A 65 15.96 -10.14 10.66
N THR A 66 16.81 -9.35 11.29
CA THR A 66 16.93 -9.34 12.76
C THR A 66 16.14 -8.19 13.37
N ALA A 67 15.55 -7.34 12.54
CA ALA A 67 14.74 -6.23 13.02
C ALA A 67 13.45 -6.75 13.64
N PRO A 68 12.96 -6.10 14.71
CA PRO A 68 11.69 -6.52 15.30
C PRO A 68 10.53 -6.27 14.35
N PRO A 69 9.50 -7.10 14.43
CA PRO A 69 8.32 -6.89 13.58
C PRO A 69 7.63 -5.56 13.88
N LYS A 70 7.06 -4.99 12.84
CA LYS A 70 6.33 -3.73 12.96
C LYS A 70 4.84 -4.02 13.07
N THR A 71 4.13 -3.09 13.68
CA THR A 71 2.67 -3.18 13.66
C THR A 71 2.14 -2.24 12.58
N ARG A 72 0.93 -2.52 12.13
CA ARG A 72 0.30 -1.66 11.15
C ARG A 72 0.01 -0.29 11.72
N GLU A 73 -0.23 -0.22 13.02
CA GLU A 73 -0.42 1.05 13.71
C GLU A 73 0.84 1.91 13.64
N GLU A 74 2.00 1.29 13.87
CA GLU A 74 3.27 2.00 13.79
C GLU A 74 3.50 2.57 12.40
N MET A 75 3.18 1.77 11.39
CA MET A 75 3.35 2.24 10.01
C MET A 75 2.40 3.38 9.69
N ALA A 76 1.17 3.29 10.17
CA ALA A 76 0.21 4.37 9.97
C ALA A 76 0.66 5.64 10.68
N ALA A 77 1.21 5.50 11.89
CA ALA A 77 1.73 6.64 12.64
C ALA A 77 2.88 7.30 11.89
N LYS A 78 3.80 6.50 11.37
CA LYS A 78 4.92 7.05 10.60
C LYS A 78 4.46 7.75 9.33
N ALA A 79 3.46 7.19 8.67
CA ALA A 79 2.91 7.82 7.49
C ALA A 79 2.28 9.16 7.82
N ARG A 80 1.59 9.23 8.95
CA ARG A 80 1.01 10.49 9.42
C ARG A 80 2.08 11.51 9.74
N GLU A 81 3.16 11.08 10.37
CA GLU A 81 4.28 11.97 10.67
C GLU A 81 4.91 12.53 9.41
N ARG A 82 5.14 11.68 8.42
CA ARG A 82 5.71 12.15 7.16
C ARG A 82 4.78 13.13 6.45
N ALA A 83 3.49 12.86 6.49
CA ALA A 83 2.52 13.78 5.90
C ALA A 83 2.49 15.11 6.65
N ALA A 84 2.56 15.06 7.98
CA ALA A 84 2.59 16.27 8.79
C ALA A 84 3.82 17.09 8.50
N GLU A 85 4.98 16.45 8.37
CA GLU A 85 6.21 17.16 8.03
C GLU A 85 6.12 17.85 6.68
N ARG A 86 5.49 17.18 5.72
CA ARG A 86 5.37 17.71 4.38
C ARG A 86 4.37 18.85 4.27
N TYR A 87 3.26 18.74 4.96
CA TYR A 87 2.14 19.66 4.81
C TYR A 87 1.77 20.40 6.08
N GLY A 88 2.21 19.88 7.23
CA GLY A 88 1.76 20.34 8.53
C GLY A 88 1.91 21.84 8.79
N PRO A 89 3.12 22.38 8.68
CA PRO A 89 3.29 23.80 8.98
C PRO A 89 2.41 24.71 8.13
N ARG A 90 2.30 24.39 6.85
CA ARG A 90 1.46 25.19 5.98
C ARG A 90 -0.01 25.01 6.28
N ALA A 91 -0.40 23.78 6.53
CA ALA A 91 -1.79 23.48 6.87
C ALA A 91 -2.19 24.21 8.14
N GLN A 92 -1.32 24.17 9.13
CA GLN A 92 -1.60 24.85 10.40
C GLN A 92 -1.69 26.34 10.24
N SER A 93 -0.80 26.93 9.47
CA SER A 93 -0.83 28.38 9.28
C SER A 93 -2.07 28.81 8.51
N ARG A 94 -2.54 27.98 7.59
CA ARG A 94 -3.76 28.31 6.85
C ARG A 94 -5.01 28.12 7.67
N SER A 95 -5.04 27.05 8.41
CA SER A 95 -6.25 26.74 9.17
C SER A 95 -6.49 27.74 10.25
N ALA A 96 -5.43 28.36 10.66
CA ALA A 96 -5.66 29.42 11.56
C ALA A 96 -6.52 30.41 10.91
N ASP A 97 -6.66 30.11 9.87
CA ASP A 97 -7.50 30.64 9.35
C ASP A 97 -8.41 30.12 8.73
N SER A 98 -8.22 29.68 8.59
CA SER A 98 -9.08 29.06 8.37
C SER A 98 -9.58 28.66 8.35
N ARG A 99 -9.58 28.67 8.55
CA ARG A 99 -10.25 27.93 8.80
C ARG A 99 -10.63 27.44 8.85
N ALA A 100 -10.25 27.74 8.71
CA ALA A 100 -10.63 26.96 8.94
C ALA A 100 -10.90 26.43 8.62
N GLY A 101 -10.74 26.71 8.36
CA GLY A 101 -11.14 25.91 8.34
C GLY A 101 -11.03 25.31 7.99
N ALA A 102 -10.88 25.43 7.92
CA ALA A 102 -10.91 24.67 7.90
C ALA A 102 -10.66 23.97 7.75
N GLY A 103 -10.39 24.11 7.57
CA GLY A 103 -10.32 23.37 7.72
C GLY A 103 -9.99 22.93 7.56
N ASP A 104 -9.93 23.13 7.68
CA ASP A 104 -9.93 22.59 7.78
C ASP A 104 -10.04 22.18 7.69
#